data_39d12fecf8006af606f56a5d2f938641
#
_entry.id   39d12fecf8006af606f56a5d2f938641
#
_cell.length_a   1.000
_cell.length_b   1.000
_cell.length_c   1.000
_cell.angle_alpha   90.00
_cell.angle_beta   90.00
_cell.angle_gamma   90.00
#
_symmetry.space_group_name_H-M   'P 1'
#
loop_
_entity.id
_entity.type
_entity.pdbx_description
1 polymer ?
#
loop_
_entity_poly.entity_id
_entity_poly.type
_entity_poly.pdbx_seq_one_letter_code
_entity_poly.pdbx_strand_id
1 'polypeptide(L)'
;MRRAVLTAALAVSTGVIAACSGGAPSPDRISVSNGGCGSSWQLAGPGWHTFQIHNAAAENADVDLVNPGNGAIYAEVEALGPATTGPMRLNMGSGSYAFRCLFEDFEAITGPTVVVGGHARGTPAILPVTRNDLLTPGRQYHDWVDAGLNTLASQADGLAADVRTGNLGAARTAWLTAHLTYQRLGAAYDAFGDFGDEIDGLPDSQAGVHDPGWTGFHRLEYGLWHGQSADQLTGVANKLVTDIRGLRASWPDQEIDLIDMGLRTHEILENALQFQLSGHDDYGSGSTLATTGANIDGTRELLTILHPLLAPRYAGLPAVDSWLDRLQSLIGKERRPNGTWVPVSALSTSQRQQIDAACSQALEALAPIAAITEPRRT
;
A
#
# COMPACT_ATOMS: atom_id res chain seq x y z
N MET A 1 -86.41 14.23 9.63
CA MET A 1 -85.00 14.67 9.55
C MET A 1 -84.54 15.03 10.93
N ARG A 2 -83.91 14.10 11.64
CA ARG A 2 -83.44 14.31 13.02
C ARG A 2 -81.95 14.34 13.01
N ARG A 3 -81.36 15.43 13.45
CA ARG A 3 -79.88 15.60 13.68
C ARG A 3 -79.56 15.00 15.05
N ALA A 4 -78.67 14.04 15.08
CA ALA A 4 -78.06 13.54 16.30
C ALA A 4 -76.83 14.35 16.60
N VAL A 5 -76.73 14.89 17.82
CA VAL A 5 -75.56 15.58 18.37
C VAL A 5 -74.74 14.56 19.17
N LEU A 6 -73.51 14.29 18.75
CA LEU A 6 -72.58 13.49 19.53
C LEU A 6 -71.73 14.41 20.40
N THR A 7 -71.84 14.31 21.69
CA THR A 7 -70.96 14.91 22.72
C THR A 7 -69.72 14.05 22.89
N ALA A 8 -68.53 14.60 22.55
CA ALA A 8 -67.27 13.95 22.83
C ALA A 8 -66.76 14.32 24.23
N ALA A 9 -66.57 13.32 25.06
CA ALA A 9 -65.96 13.46 26.37
C ALA A 9 -64.44 13.49 26.26
N LEU A 10 -63.78 14.56 26.73
CA LEU A 10 -62.34 14.71 26.78
C LEU A 10 -61.82 13.96 28.02
N ALA A 11 -61.11 12.86 27.87
CA ALA A 11 -60.38 12.17 28.91
C ALA A 11 -58.99 12.81 29.03
N VAL A 12 -58.71 13.50 30.13
CA VAL A 12 -57.38 13.99 30.49
C VAL A 12 -56.59 12.84 31.06
N SER A 13 -55.64 12.32 30.28
CA SER A 13 -54.63 11.36 30.76
C SER A 13 -53.46 12.10 31.40
N THR A 14 -53.32 11.99 32.72
CA THR A 14 -52.12 12.41 33.46
C THR A 14 -50.96 11.52 33.05
N GLY A 15 -50.06 12.04 32.16
CA GLY A 15 -48.81 11.39 31.84
C GLY A 15 -47.87 11.38 33.04
N VAL A 16 -47.57 10.20 33.51
CA VAL A 16 -46.45 9.99 34.47
C VAL A 16 -45.16 10.19 33.71
N ILE A 17 -44.44 11.24 34.06
CA ILE A 17 -43.06 11.43 33.59
C ILE A 17 -42.23 10.36 34.27
N ALA A 18 -41.88 9.31 33.54
CA ALA A 18 -40.89 8.33 33.98
C ALA A 18 -39.53 9.05 34.01
N ALA A 19 -38.99 9.25 35.20
CA ALA A 19 -37.63 9.69 35.41
C ALA A 19 -36.69 8.72 34.65
N CYS A 20 -35.78 9.27 33.88
CA CYS A 20 -34.69 8.51 33.26
C CYS A 20 -33.88 7.84 34.37
N SER A 21 -34.14 6.57 34.63
CA SER A 21 -33.22 5.72 35.36
C SER A 21 -31.97 5.61 34.53
N GLY A 22 -30.86 6.21 34.97
CA GLY A 22 -29.54 5.92 34.40
C GLY A 22 -29.34 4.41 34.40
N GLY A 23 -29.39 3.80 33.24
CA GLY A 23 -29.14 2.38 33.08
C GLY A 23 -27.72 2.10 33.58
N ALA A 24 -27.57 0.99 34.34
CA ALA A 24 -26.24 0.50 34.69
C ALA A 24 -25.39 0.42 33.42
N PRO A 25 -24.11 0.81 33.47
CA PRO A 25 -23.25 0.74 32.31
C PRO A 25 -23.27 -0.68 31.74
N SER A 26 -23.59 -0.82 30.44
CA SER A 26 -23.45 -2.10 29.75
C SER A 26 -21.99 -2.51 29.85
N PRO A 27 -21.68 -3.77 30.20
CA PRO A 27 -20.29 -4.24 30.36
C PRO A 27 -19.46 -4.08 29.07
N ASP A 28 -20.12 -3.92 27.94
CA ASP A 28 -19.49 -3.72 26.62
C ASP A 28 -19.31 -2.24 26.24
N ARG A 29 -19.76 -1.29 27.07
CA ARG A 29 -19.55 0.14 26.81
C ARG A 29 -18.31 0.63 27.54
N ILE A 30 -17.32 1.06 26.76
CA ILE A 30 -16.03 1.58 27.20
C ILE A 30 -16.03 3.09 27.05
N SER A 31 -15.90 3.81 28.14
CA SER A 31 -15.75 5.26 28.09
C SER A 31 -14.27 5.63 28.16
N VAL A 32 -13.85 6.55 27.26
CA VAL A 32 -12.49 7.05 27.18
C VAL A 32 -12.48 8.57 27.28
N SER A 33 -11.51 9.12 28.01
CA SER A 33 -11.35 10.55 28.24
C SER A 33 -9.91 10.86 28.65
N ASN A 34 -9.53 12.15 28.68
CA ASN A 34 -8.21 12.59 29.18
C ASN A 34 -7.96 12.26 30.67
N GLY A 35 -8.97 11.78 31.40
CA GLY A 35 -8.87 11.34 32.79
C GLY A 35 -8.89 9.83 32.99
N GLY A 36 -9.09 9.03 31.94
CA GLY A 36 -9.11 7.57 32.04
C GLY A 36 -9.54 6.86 30.77
N CYS A 37 -9.06 5.65 30.63
CA CYS A 37 -9.26 4.79 29.49
C CYS A 37 -9.90 3.47 29.95
N GLY A 38 -11.22 3.31 29.77
CA GLY A 38 -11.94 2.10 30.16
C GLY A 38 -11.87 1.75 31.66
N SER A 39 -11.95 2.73 32.55
CA SER A 39 -11.66 2.56 33.98
C SER A 39 -12.51 1.50 34.71
N SER A 40 -13.66 1.13 34.16
CA SER A 40 -14.60 0.18 34.81
C SER A 40 -14.93 -1.02 33.93
N TRP A 41 -14.14 -1.27 32.87
CA TRP A 41 -14.43 -2.40 31.99
C TRP A 41 -14.18 -3.75 32.66
N GLN A 42 -14.99 -4.70 32.31
CA GLN A 42 -14.91 -6.08 32.77
C GLN A 42 -15.22 -7.01 31.61
N LEU A 43 -14.71 -8.22 31.69
CA LEU A 43 -14.90 -9.21 30.65
C LEU A 43 -15.52 -10.47 31.23
N ALA A 44 -16.55 -10.99 30.57
CA ALA A 44 -17.26 -12.19 31.01
C ALA A 44 -16.51 -13.50 30.67
N GLY A 45 -15.49 -13.46 29.83
CA GLY A 45 -14.72 -14.64 29.40
C GLY A 45 -14.25 -14.59 27.96
N PRO A 46 -13.66 -15.68 27.44
CA PRO A 46 -13.19 -15.76 26.05
C PRO A 46 -14.37 -15.82 25.06
N GLY A 47 -14.12 -15.46 23.81
CA GLY A 47 -15.09 -15.50 22.70
C GLY A 47 -15.20 -14.17 21.96
N TRP A 48 -16.20 -14.07 21.08
CA TRP A 48 -16.47 -12.85 20.35
C TRP A 48 -17.08 -11.76 21.21
N HIS A 49 -16.45 -10.60 21.23
CA HIS A 49 -16.91 -9.40 21.92
C HIS A 49 -17.03 -8.24 20.95
N THR A 50 -17.98 -7.34 21.22
CA THR A 50 -18.12 -6.05 20.52
C THR A 50 -18.22 -4.97 21.58
N PHE A 51 -17.13 -4.26 21.79
CA PHE A 51 -17.09 -3.12 22.68
C PHE A 51 -17.63 -1.88 21.96
N GLN A 52 -18.41 -1.08 22.65
CA GLN A 52 -18.88 0.23 22.20
C GLN A 52 -17.98 1.29 22.85
N ILE A 53 -16.99 1.74 22.11
CA ILE A 53 -16.01 2.73 22.57
C ILE A 53 -16.64 4.10 22.46
N HIS A 54 -16.81 4.79 23.58
CA HIS A 54 -17.38 6.13 23.65
C HIS A 54 -16.31 7.15 24.01
N ASN A 55 -16.01 8.08 23.12
CA ASN A 55 -15.09 9.17 23.38
C ASN A 55 -15.82 10.29 24.15
N ALA A 56 -15.50 10.46 25.41
CA ALA A 56 -16.01 11.53 26.28
C ALA A 56 -15.05 12.74 26.38
N ALA A 57 -13.92 12.73 25.64
CA ALA A 57 -13.01 13.87 25.53
C ALA A 57 -13.51 14.89 24.52
N ALA A 58 -12.89 16.08 24.52
CA ALA A 58 -13.16 17.14 23.56
C ALA A 58 -12.34 17.02 22.26
N GLU A 59 -11.47 16.02 22.18
CA GLU A 59 -10.52 15.79 21.09
C GLU A 59 -10.76 14.40 20.46
N ASN A 60 -10.18 14.17 19.30
CA ASN A 60 -10.15 12.83 18.72
C ASN A 60 -9.33 11.88 19.60
N ALA A 61 -9.75 10.64 19.67
CA ALA A 61 -9.05 9.59 20.40
C ALA A 61 -8.77 8.40 19.48
N ASP A 62 -7.53 7.90 19.52
CA ASP A 62 -7.23 6.55 19.07
C ASP A 62 -7.30 5.63 20.28
N VAL A 63 -7.97 4.49 20.14
CA VAL A 63 -8.21 3.57 21.25
C VAL A 63 -7.80 2.17 20.84
N ASP A 64 -6.77 1.67 21.50
CA ASP A 64 -6.24 0.32 21.32
C ASP A 64 -6.69 -0.61 22.41
N LEU A 65 -6.94 -1.88 22.08
CA LEU A 65 -6.93 -2.96 23.05
C LEU A 65 -5.58 -3.67 22.96
N VAL A 66 -4.77 -3.56 24.01
CA VAL A 66 -3.38 -4.00 24.01
C VAL A 66 -3.10 -5.15 24.96
N ASN A 67 -2.03 -5.88 24.70
CA ASN A 67 -1.36 -6.69 25.71
C ASN A 67 -0.49 -5.77 26.58
N PRO A 68 -0.82 -5.54 27.85
CA PRO A 68 -0.08 -4.59 28.69
C PRO A 68 1.35 -5.03 29.00
N GLY A 69 1.71 -6.30 28.75
CA GLY A 69 3.05 -6.82 29.00
C GLY A 69 4.06 -6.47 27.92
N ASN A 70 3.62 -6.23 26.66
CA ASN A 70 4.52 -5.95 25.54
C ASN A 70 4.00 -4.89 24.56
N GLY A 71 2.83 -4.29 24.82
CA GLY A 71 2.24 -3.26 23.98
C GLY A 71 1.63 -3.74 22.65
N ALA A 72 1.61 -5.07 22.39
CA ALA A 72 1.02 -5.59 21.17
C ALA A 72 -0.50 -5.31 21.13
N ILE A 73 -0.99 -4.89 19.97
CA ILE A 73 -2.36 -4.44 19.73
C ILE A 73 -3.21 -5.61 19.24
N TYR A 74 -4.34 -5.86 19.89
CA TYR A 74 -5.33 -6.86 19.49
C TYR A 74 -6.40 -6.30 18.56
N ALA A 75 -6.80 -5.05 18.78
CA ALA A 75 -7.77 -4.29 17.98
C ALA A 75 -7.61 -2.79 18.27
N GLU A 76 -8.06 -1.97 17.33
CA GLU A 76 -7.97 -0.52 17.41
C GLU A 76 -9.23 0.17 16.86
N VAL A 77 -9.51 1.38 17.33
CA VAL A 77 -10.45 2.33 16.75
C VAL A 77 -9.72 3.64 16.66
N GLU A 78 -9.46 4.09 15.43
CA GLU A 78 -8.72 5.31 15.13
C GLU A 78 -9.64 6.51 14.93
N ALA A 79 -9.13 7.69 15.22
CA ALA A 79 -9.78 8.97 14.97
C ALA A 79 -11.23 9.07 15.48
N LEU A 80 -11.53 8.44 16.63
CA LEU A 80 -12.86 8.49 17.23
C LEU A 80 -13.16 9.93 17.68
N GLY A 81 -14.07 10.60 17.00
CA GLY A 81 -14.41 12.00 17.26
C GLY A 81 -15.01 12.24 18.66
N PRO A 82 -15.00 13.49 19.17
CA PRO A 82 -15.61 13.86 20.42
C PRO A 82 -17.09 13.49 20.52
N ALA A 83 -17.52 12.98 21.66
CA ALA A 83 -18.89 12.55 21.94
C ALA A 83 -19.45 11.47 20.99
N THR A 84 -18.60 10.81 20.20
CA THR A 84 -19.00 9.72 19.31
C THR A 84 -18.77 8.36 19.94
N THR A 85 -19.37 7.33 19.34
CA THR A 85 -19.22 5.93 19.75
C THR A 85 -18.93 5.09 18.54
N GLY A 86 -17.83 4.31 18.59
CA GLY A 86 -17.41 3.36 17.56
C GLY A 86 -17.35 1.91 18.09
N PRO A 87 -17.66 0.91 17.24
CA PRO A 87 -17.55 -0.49 17.64
C PRO A 87 -16.12 -1.00 17.49
N MET A 88 -15.64 -1.76 18.50
CA MET A 88 -14.42 -2.56 18.43
C MET A 88 -14.80 -4.03 18.58
N ARG A 89 -14.61 -4.83 17.55
CA ARG A 89 -14.99 -6.24 17.52
C ARG A 89 -13.79 -7.16 17.37
N LEU A 90 -13.66 -8.12 18.29
CA LEU A 90 -12.60 -9.13 18.21
C LEU A 90 -13.02 -10.44 18.90
N ASN A 91 -12.29 -11.51 18.60
CA ASN A 91 -12.40 -12.77 19.33
C ASN A 91 -11.33 -12.79 20.43
N MET A 92 -11.74 -12.69 21.70
CA MET A 92 -10.81 -12.69 22.84
C MET A 92 -10.44 -14.11 23.23
N GLY A 93 -9.14 -14.38 23.29
CA GLY A 93 -8.58 -15.61 23.83
C GLY A 93 -8.18 -15.48 25.29
N SER A 94 -7.44 -16.46 25.80
CA SER A 94 -6.77 -16.36 27.11
C SER A 94 -5.60 -15.38 27.01
N GLY A 95 -5.45 -14.47 27.97
CA GLY A 95 -4.42 -13.45 27.95
C GLY A 95 -4.70 -12.27 28.87
N SER A 96 -3.83 -11.27 28.81
CA SER A 96 -3.97 -10.01 29.52
C SER A 96 -4.31 -8.89 28.55
N TYR A 97 -5.27 -8.05 28.89
CA TYR A 97 -5.84 -7.02 28.05
C TYR A 97 -5.97 -5.71 28.81
N ALA A 98 -5.68 -4.60 28.17
CA ALA A 98 -5.96 -3.26 28.68
C ALA A 98 -6.34 -2.36 27.51
N PHE A 99 -7.26 -1.40 27.72
CA PHE A 99 -7.46 -0.32 26.78
C PHE A 99 -6.34 0.71 26.94
N ARG A 100 -5.81 1.19 25.80
CA ARG A 100 -4.86 2.29 25.72
C ARG A 100 -5.50 3.38 24.87
N CYS A 101 -5.55 4.59 25.38
CA CYS A 101 -6.12 5.75 24.73
C CYS A 101 -5.02 6.76 24.43
N LEU A 102 -5.01 7.25 23.19
CA LEU A 102 -4.08 8.24 22.69
C LEU A 102 -4.86 9.47 22.23
N PHE A 103 -4.56 10.61 22.83
CA PHE A 103 -5.10 11.92 22.48
C PHE A 103 -3.99 12.77 21.87
N GLU A 104 -4.34 13.78 21.05
CA GLU A 104 -3.37 14.47 20.20
C GLU A 104 -2.19 15.08 20.97
N ASP A 105 -2.45 15.78 22.06
CA ASP A 105 -1.44 16.51 22.84
C ASP A 105 -1.11 15.87 24.20
N PHE A 106 -1.51 14.61 24.43
CA PHE A 106 -1.37 13.94 25.71
C PHE A 106 -0.53 12.68 25.61
N GLU A 107 0.08 12.30 26.75
CA GLU A 107 0.69 10.96 26.84
C GLU A 107 -0.40 9.87 26.81
N ALA A 108 -0.02 8.69 26.32
CA ALA A 108 -0.92 7.55 26.25
C ALA A 108 -1.43 7.15 27.65
N ILE A 109 -2.73 6.97 27.79
CA ILE A 109 -3.38 6.55 29.04
C ILE A 109 -3.74 5.07 28.93
N THR A 110 -3.11 4.23 29.74
CA THR A 110 -3.48 2.80 29.82
C THR A 110 -4.43 2.55 30.99
N GLY A 111 -5.56 1.95 30.69
CA GLY A 111 -6.59 1.57 31.66
C GLY A 111 -6.26 0.31 32.45
N PRO A 112 -7.20 -0.15 33.28
CA PRO A 112 -7.01 -1.37 34.08
C PRO A 112 -6.77 -2.61 33.23
N THR A 113 -5.87 -3.48 33.69
CA THR A 113 -5.64 -4.79 33.08
C THR A 113 -6.73 -5.78 33.49
N VAL A 114 -7.31 -6.45 32.50
CA VAL A 114 -8.22 -7.58 32.68
C VAL A 114 -7.54 -8.85 32.17
N VAL A 115 -7.62 -9.92 32.95
CA VAL A 115 -7.02 -11.21 32.62
C VAL A 115 -8.10 -12.23 32.29
N VAL A 116 -8.00 -12.83 31.10
CA VAL A 116 -8.84 -13.94 30.67
C VAL A 116 -8.06 -15.23 30.85
N GLY A 117 -8.51 -16.04 31.79
CA GLY A 117 -7.88 -17.33 32.14
C GLY A 117 -8.15 -18.42 31.08
N GLY A 118 -7.40 -19.53 31.21
CA GLY A 118 -7.61 -20.71 30.34
C GLY A 118 -6.64 -20.82 29.16
N HIS A 119 -7.08 -21.51 28.09
CA HIS A 119 -6.29 -21.82 26.91
C HIS A 119 -7.04 -21.52 25.59
N ALA A 120 -8.05 -20.66 25.65
CA ALA A 120 -8.80 -20.26 24.46
C ALA A 120 -7.93 -19.48 23.48
N ARG A 121 -8.01 -19.82 22.19
CA ARG A 121 -7.38 -19.04 21.13
C ARG A 121 -8.27 -17.84 20.79
N GLY A 122 -7.66 -16.70 20.51
CA GLY A 122 -8.33 -15.47 20.10
C GLY A 122 -7.63 -14.80 18.94
N THR A 123 -8.05 -13.58 18.65
CA THR A 123 -7.36 -12.69 17.70
C THR A 123 -5.91 -12.50 18.16
N PRO A 124 -4.91 -12.76 17.31
CA PRO A 124 -3.51 -12.52 17.67
C PRO A 124 -3.25 -11.03 17.86
N ALA A 125 -2.44 -10.68 18.84
CA ALA A 125 -1.94 -9.32 18.99
C ALA A 125 -0.73 -9.10 18.06
N ILE A 126 -0.62 -7.90 17.50
CA ILE A 126 0.46 -7.50 16.61
C ILE A 126 1.27 -6.40 17.29
N LEU A 127 2.60 -6.55 17.33
CA LEU A 127 3.47 -5.48 17.80
C LEU A 127 3.36 -4.27 16.87
N PRO A 128 3.05 -3.07 17.37
CA PRO A 128 2.98 -1.89 16.53
C PRO A 128 4.35 -1.62 15.88
N VAL A 129 4.32 -1.00 14.70
CA VAL A 129 5.48 -0.37 14.09
C VAL A 129 5.46 1.10 14.49
N THR A 130 6.60 1.66 14.86
CA THR A 130 6.76 3.09 15.11
C THR A 130 7.46 3.76 13.94
N ARG A 131 7.34 5.09 13.81
CA ARG A 131 8.09 5.83 12.79
C ARG A 131 9.60 5.61 12.92
N ASN A 132 10.11 5.45 14.15
CA ASN A 132 11.53 5.18 14.38
C ASN A 132 11.97 3.81 13.82
N ASP A 133 11.10 2.81 13.85
CA ASP A 133 11.38 1.48 13.29
C ASP A 133 11.58 1.54 11.77
N LEU A 134 10.94 2.49 11.09
CA LEU A 134 11.02 2.68 9.64
C LEU A 134 12.25 3.49 9.18
N LEU A 135 12.93 4.21 10.07
CA LEU A 135 14.08 5.05 9.70
C LEU A 135 15.23 4.25 9.08
N THR A 136 15.51 3.05 9.57
CA THR A 136 16.58 2.20 9.03
C THR A 136 16.17 1.58 7.69
N PRO A 137 14.99 0.96 7.55
CA PRO A 137 14.46 0.53 6.24
C PRO A 137 14.44 1.64 5.21
N GLY A 138 13.98 2.85 5.58
CA GLY A 138 13.94 3.99 4.66
C GLY A 138 15.31 4.37 4.11
N ARG A 139 16.34 4.44 4.98
CA ARG A 139 17.72 4.68 4.54
C ARG A 139 18.26 3.57 3.64
N GLN A 140 18.01 2.30 3.98
CA GLN A 140 18.46 1.17 3.17
C GLN A 140 17.82 1.20 1.77
N TYR A 141 16.53 1.53 1.70
CA TYR A 141 15.86 1.65 0.42
C TYR A 141 16.35 2.86 -0.38
N HIS A 142 16.58 4.01 0.26
CA HIS A 142 17.19 5.19 -0.36
C HIS A 142 18.56 4.89 -0.96
N ASP A 143 19.44 4.20 -0.22
CA ASP A 143 20.78 3.81 -0.69
C ASP A 143 20.68 2.83 -1.88
N TRP A 144 19.72 1.91 -1.86
CA TRP A 144 19.51 0.96 -2.94
C TRP A 144 19.03 1.67 -4.21
N VAL A 145 18.14 2.64 -4.10
CA VAL A 145 17.69 3.49 -5.23
C VAL A 145 18.85 4.31 -5.79
N ASP A 146 19.69 4.91 -4.94
CA ASP A 146 20.89 5.65 -5.40
C ASP A 146 21.78 4.77 -6.27
N ALA A 147 22.07 3.55 -5.82
CA ALA A 147 22.86 2.59 -6.59
C ALA A 147 22.17 2.24 -7.94
N GLY A 148 20.85 2.09 -7.93
CA GLY A 148 20.03 1.87 -9.12
C GLY A 148 20.09 3.03 -10.10
N LEU A 149 19.97 4.27 -9.62
CA LEU A 149 20.05 5.48 -10.44
C LEU A 149 21.45 5.68 -11.05
N ASN A 150 22.51 5.34 -10.32
CA ASN A 150 23.88 5.35 -10.85
C ASN A 150 24.04 4.36 -12.02
N THR A 151 23.49 3.16 -11.87
CA THR A 151 23.47 2.14 -12.92
C THR A 151 22.65 2.60 -14.11
N LEU A 152 21.45 3.12 -13.89
CA LEU A 152 20.53 3.63 -14.89
C LEU A 152 21.16 4.75 -15.72
N ALA A 153 21.84 5.71 -15.08
CA ALA A 153 22.52 6.81 -15.79
C ALA A 153 23.57 6.29 -16.77
N SER A 154 24.38 5.29 -16.35
CA SER A 154 25.37 4.67 -17.23
C SER A 154 24.73 3.92 -18.40
N GLN A 155 23.63 3.22 -18.17
CA GLN A 155 22.88 2.49 -19.20
C GLN A 155 22.21 3.46 -20.20
N ALA A 156 21.65 4.57 -19.73
CA ALA A 156 21.07 5.61 -20.57
C ALA A 156 22.11 6.27 -21.48
N ASP A 157 23.31 6.50 -20.97
CA ASP A 157 24.42 7.02 -21.77
C ASP A 157 24.79 6.05 -22.92
N GLY A 158 24.84 4.75 -22.66
CA GLY A 158 25.08 3.71 -23.65
C GLY A 158 23.95 3.66 -24.70
N LEU A 159 22.70 3.70 -24.26
CA LEU A 159 21.52 3.75 -25.13
C LEU A 159 21.55 4.96 -26.06
N ALA A 160 21.83 6.16 -25.54
CA ALA A 160 21.92 7.36 -26.36
C ALA A 160 23.10 7.32 -27.34
N ALA A 161 24.22 6.70 -26.99
CA ALA A 161 25.35 6.49 -27.89
C ALA A 161 24.98 5.54 -29.03
N ASP A 162 24.28 4.44 -28.78
CA ASP A 162 23.80 3.50 -29.78
C ASP A 162 22.81 4.18 -30.76
N VAL A 163 21.87 4.98 -30.23
CA VAL A 163 20.96 5.79 -31.08
C VAL A 163 21.74 6.73 -31.96
N ARG A 164 22.64 7.55 -31.40
CA ARG A 164 23.42 8.57 -32.13
C ARG A 164 24.30 7.98 -33.24
N THR A 165 24.85 6.77 -33.02
CA THR A 165 25.66 6.08 -34.02
C THR A 165 24.84 5.31 -35.05
N GLY A 166 23.50 5.34 -34.97
CA GLY A 166 22.60 4.62 -35.87
C GLY A 166 22.52 3.12 -35.60
N ASN A 167 23.10 2.62 -34.50
CA ASN A 167 23.03 1.21 -34.13
C ASN A 167 21.70 0.89 -33.46
N LEU A 168 20.59 1.06 -34.19
CA LEU A 168 19.24 0.93 -33.62
C LEU A 168 18.92 -0.50 -33.11
N GLY A 169 19.66 -1.52 -33.60
CA GLY A 169 19.55 -2.88 -33.09
C GLY A 169 20.08 -3.01 -31.64
N ALA A 170 21.26 -2.45 -31.37
CA ALA A 170 21.81 -2.38 -30.02
C ALA A 170 21.00 -1.44 -29.13
N ALA A 171 20.54 -0.31 -29.69
CA ALA A 171 19.68 0.63 -28.96
C ALA A 171 18.40 -0.02 -28.40
N ARG A 172 17.74 -0.93 -29.13
CA ARG A 172 16.58 -1.69 -28.62
C ARG A 172 16.95 -2.58 -27.41
N THR A 173 18.11 -3.21 -27.46
CA THR A 173 18.59 -4.04 -26.34
C THR A 173 18.97 -3.19 -25.13
N ALA A 174 19.66 -2.07 -25.36
CA ALA A 174 20.06 -1.12 -24.32
C ALA A 174 18.82 -0.45 -23.69
N TRP A 175 17.81 -0.11 -24.50
CA TRP A 175 16.53 0.42 -24.03
C TRP A 175 15.88 -0.53 -23.03
N LEU A 176 15.70 -1.81 -23.38
CA LEU A 176 15.10 -2.77 -22.47
C LEU A 176 15.91 -2.89 -21.17
N THR A 177 17.24 -2.95 -21.26
CA THR A 177 18.11 -3.06 -20.09
C THR A 177 17.94 -1.88 -19.15
N ALA A 178 17.95 -0.65 -19.68
CA ALA A 178 17.80 0.57 -18.90
C ALA A 178 16.38 0.70 -18.32
N HIS A 179 15.35 0.41 -19.13
CA HIS A 179 13.95 0.44 -18.69
C HIS A 179 13.69 -0.53 -17.54
N LEU A 180 14.18 -1.78 -17.61
CA LEU A 180 14.05 -2.75 -16.53
C LEU A 180 14.80 -2.32 -15.25
N THR A 181 15.90 -1.57 -15.37
CA THR A 181 16.58 -0.98 -14.21
C THR A 181 15.71 0.09 -13.55
N TYR A 182 15.09 0.97 -14.33
CA TYR A 182 14.16 1.99 -13.84
C TYR A 182 12.95 1.34 -13.14
N GLN A 183 12.32 0.36 -13.78
CA GLN A 183 11.12 -0.32 -13.26
C GLN A 183 11.34 -1.03 -11.91
N ARG A 184 12.57 -1.48 -11.61
CA ARG A 184 12.89 -2.02 -10.28
C ARG A 184 12.79 -0.99 -9.17
N LEU A 185 12.91 0.30 -9.48
CA LEU A 185 12.87 1.39 -8.51
C LEU A 185 11.45 1.85 -8.13
N GLY A 186 10.43 1.11 -8.55
CA GLY A 186 9.01 1.48 -8.53
C GLY A 186 8.46 2.01 -7.21
N ALA A 187 8.95 1.54 -6.05
CA ALA A 187 8.50 2.04 -4.76
C ALA A 187 9.00 3.47 -4.43
N ALA A 188 9.93 4.01 -5.23
CA ALA A 188 10.44 5.38 -5.07
C ALA A 188 9.80 6.39 -6.04
N TYR A 189 8.87 5.98 -6.90
CA TYR A 189 8.36 6.85 -7.98
C TYR A 189 7.77 8.17 -7.49
N ASP A 190 7.08 8.20 -6.37
CA ASP A 190 6.56 9.45 -5.79
C ASP A 190 7.67 10.44 -5.42
N ALA A 191 8.83 9.93 -4.96
CA ALA A 191 10.00 10.76 -4.65
C ALA A 191 10.73 11.24 -5.90
N PHE A 192 10.38 10.74 -7.10
CA PHE A 192 10.97 11.19 -8.35
C PHE A 192 10.37 12.51 -8.87
N GLY A 193 9.19 12.89 -8.37
CA GLY A 193 8.50 14.12 -8.76
C GLY A 193 8.31 14.20 -10.28
N ASP A 194 8.50 15.39 -10.87
CA ASP A 194 8.32 15.64 -12.30
C ASP A 194 9.22 14.75 -13.17
N PHE A 195 10.38 14.30 -12.66
CA PHE A 195 11.24 13.36 -13.39
C PHE A 195 10.59 12.03 -13.68
N GLY A 196 9.65 11.57 -12.83
CA GLY A 196 8.89 10.35 -13.08
C GLY A 196 8.16 10.40 -14.41
N ASP A 197 7.39 11.46 -14.63
CA ASP A 197 6.64 11.67 -15.86
C ASP A 197 7.55 11.93 -17.08
N GLU A 198 8.67 12.66 -16.90
CA GLU A 198 9.63 12.93 -17.97
C GLU A 198 10.39 11.68 -18.41
N ILE A 199 10.66 10.72 -17.51
CA ILE A 199 11.44 9.51 -17.77
C ILE A 199 10.56 8.37 -18.32
N ASP A 200 9.36 8.17 -17.75
CA ASP A 200 8.53 6.99 -18.04
C ASP A 200 7.05 7.31 -18.27
N GLY A 201 6.71 8.60 -18.43
CA GLY A 201 5.35 9.05 -18.65
C GLY A 201 4.73 8.56 -19.96
N LEU A 202 3.42 8.34 -19.90
CA LEU A 202 2.61 8.01 -21.06
C LEU A 202 2.25 9.30 -21.84
N PRO A 203 1.92 9.22 -23.13
CA PRO A 203 1.51 10.40 -23.90
C PRO A 203 0.15 10.89 -23.39
N ASP A 204 -0.13 12.20 -23.61
CA ASP A 204 -1.45 12.76 -23.36
C ASP A 204 -2.55 11.93 -24.02
N SER A 205 -3.61 11.64 -23.30
CA SER A 205 -4.68 10.73 -23.72
C SER A 205 -5.42 11.18 -25.00
N GLN A 206 -5.43 12.49 -25.29
CA GLN A 206 -6.11 13.05 -26.48
C GLN A 206 -5.16 13.11 -27.66
N ALA A 207 -3.89 13.45 -27.44
CA ALA A 207 -2.88 13.56 -28.50
C ALA A 207 -2.27 12.20 -28.84
N GLY A 208 -2.25 11.25 -27.90
CA GLY A 208 -1.68 9.91 -28.07
C GLY A 208 -0.23 10.00 -28.55
N VAL A 209 0.17 9.12 -29.46
CA VAL A 209 1.55 9.08 -30.02
C VAL A 209 1.99 10.36 -30.75
N HIS A 210 1.08 11.31 -30.97
CA HIS A 210 1.35 12.61 -31.60
C HIS A 210 1.55 13.74 -30.58
N ASP A 211 1.56 13.43 -29.29
CA ASP A 211 1.82 14.39 -28.23
C ASP A 211 3.21 15.02 -28.41
N PRO A 212 3.30 16.35 -28.63
CA PRO A 212 4.58 17.02 -28.82
C PRO A 212 5.41 17.12 -27.53
N GLY A 213 4.78 16.94 -26.36
CA GLY A 213 5.43 16.95 -25.06
C GLY A 213 5.92 15.59 -24.60
N TRP A 214 5.52 14.52 -25.31
CA TRP A 214 5.87 13.17 -24.90
C TRP A 214 7.36 12.88 -25.02
N THR A 215 7.97 12.41 -23.94
CA THR A 215 9.39 12.10 -23.80
C THR A 215 9.59 10.76 -23.08
N GLY A 216 10.83 10.44 -22.71
CA GLY A 216 11.13 9.30 -21.86
C GLY A 216 11.22 7.95 -22.58
N PHE A 217 11.17 6.87 -21.77
CA PHE A 217 11.33 5.51 -22.26
C PHE A 217 10.27 5.11 -23.27
N HIS A 218 9.00 5.35 -22.99
CA HIS A 218 7.90 4.97 -23.88
C HIS A 218 7.93 5.73 -25.21
N ARG A 219 8.32 7.00 -25.20
CA ARG A 219 8.50 7.77 -26.44
C ARG A 219 9.65 7.22 -27.29
N LEU A 220 10.75 6.85 -26.65
CA LEU A 220 11.89 6.25 -27.34
C LEU A 220 11.57 4.85 -27.85
N GLU A 221 10.84 4.03 -27.07
CA GLU A 221 10.30 2.74 -27.47
C GLU A 221 9.51 2.86 -28.77
N TYR A 222 8.48 3.74 -28.76
CA TYR A 222 7.67 3.95 -29.94
C TYR A 222 8.54 4.22 -31.18
N GLY A 223 9.50 5.13 -31.09
CA GLY A 223 10.36 5.46 -32.22
C GLY A 223 11.24 4.30 -32.68
N LEU A 224 11.85 3.57 -31.76
CA LEU A 224 12.72 2.44 -32.03
C LEU A 224 11.99 1.29 -32.76
N TRP A 225 10.73 1.01 -32.39
CA TRP A 225 9.97 -0.10 -32.97
C TRP A 225 9.10 0.31 -34.17
N HIS A 226 8.86 1.62 -34.38
CA HIS A 226 8.08 2.13 -35.52
C HIS A 226 8.94 2.74 -36.63
N GLY A 227 10.24 2.41 -36.68
CA GLY A 227 11.10 2.71 -37.82
C GLY A 227 11.56 4.15 -37.92
N GLN A 228 11.52 4.94 -36.83
CA GLN A 228 12.10 6.26 -36.80
C GLN A 228 13.63 6.20 -36.97
N SER A 229 14.21 7.19 -37.66
CA SER A 229 15.65 7.25 -37.91
C SER A 229 16.42 7.66 -36.65
N ALA A 230 17.74 7.38 -36.64
CA ALA A 230 18.64 7.84 -35.59
C ALA A 230 18.56 9.36 -35.35
N ASP A 231 18.49 10.13 -36.44
CA ASP A 231 18.38 11.60 -36.36
C ASP A 231 17.11 12.05 -35.66
N GLN A 232 15.98 11.37 -35.89
CA GLN A 232 14.70 11.65 -35.25
C GLN A 232 14.71 11.27 -33.74
N LEU A 233 15.48 10.24 -33.38
CA LEU A 233 15.51 9.70 -32.02
C LEU A 233 16.61 10.32 -31.14
N THR A 234 17.64 10.92 -31.74
CA THR A 234 18.78 11.46 -30.96
C THR A 234 18.34 12.50 -29.94
N GLY A 235 17.39 13.38 -30.29
CA GLY A 235 16.86 14.38 -29.36
C GLY A 235 16.13 13.74 -28.16
N VAL A 236 15.31 12.73 -28.42
CA VAL A 236 14.56 11.99 -27.40
C VAL A 236 15.51 11.25 -26.45
N ALA A 237 16.50 10.54 -27.02
CA ALA A 237 17.47 9.80 -26.21
C ALA A 237 18.35 10.74 -25.35
N ASN A 238 18.75 11.90 -25.87
CA ASN A 238 19.51 12.89 -25.11
C ASN A 238 18.67 13.52 -23.98
N LYS A 239 17.36 13.77 -24.21
CA LYS A 239 16.46 14.27 -23.16
C LYS A 239 16.35 13.23 -22.04
N LEU A 240 16.12 11.95 -22.36
CA LEU A 240 16.07 10.87 -21.38
C LEU A 240 17.34 10.82 -20.51
N VAL A 241 18.54 10.93 -21.12
CA VAL A 241 19.82 11.02 -20.39
C VAL A 241 19.84 12.23 -19.45
N THR A 242 19.35 13.37 -19.93
CA THR A 242 19.31 14.62 -19.12
C THR A 242 18.41 14.45 -17.92
N ASP A 243 17.23 13.87 -18.10
CA ASP A 243 16.23 13.69 -17.04
C ASP A 243 16.70 12.68 -15.98
N ILE A 244 17.25 11.54 -16.42
CA ILE A 244 17.84 10.54 -15.52
C ILE A 244 19.01 11.13 -14.71
N ARG A 245 19.87 11.93 -15.34
CA ARG A 245 20.96 12.61 -14.64
C ARG A 245 20.45 13.68 -13.67
N GLY A 246 19.40 14.39 -14.04
CA GLY A 246 18.70 15.35 -13.18
C GLY A 246 18.14 14.67 -11.94
N LEU A 247 17.39 13.58 -12.13
CA LEU A 247 16.86 12.77 -11.03
C LEU A 247 17.98 12.27 -10.11
N ARG A 248 19.03 11.68 -10.69
CA ARG A 248 20.18 11.21 -9.92
C ARG A 248 20.85 12.33 -9.11
N ALA A 249 20.98 13.53 -9.71
CA ALA A 249 21.61 14.65 -9.04
C ALA A 249 20.77 15.22 -7.90
N SER A 250 19.43 15.16 -7.99
CA SER A 250 18.51 15.59 -6.95
C SER A 250 18.29 14.53 -5.87
N TRP A 251 18.60 13.26 -6.15
CA TRP A 251 18.26 12.13 -5.27
C TRP A 251 18.77 12.25 -3.84
N PRO A 252 20.00 12.73 -3.55
CA PRO A 252 20.49 12.88 -2.17
C PRO A 252 19.63 13.79 -1.29
N ASP A 253 18.85 14.69 -1.89
CA ASP A 253 17.97 15.64 -1.21
C ASP A 253 16.50 15.18 -1.20
N GLN A 254 16.19 13.99 -1.78
CA GLN A 254 14.85 13.44 -1.79
C GLN A 254 14.59 12.61 -0.52
N GLU A 255 13.38 12.72 -0.03
CA GLU A 255 12.91 11.91 1.11
C GLU A 255 11.93 10.85 0.62
N ILE A 256 12.15 9.62 1.07
CA ILE A 256 11.17 8.54 0.90
C ILE A 256 10.12 8.68 2.00
N ASP A 257 8.84 8.66 1.63
CA ASP A 257 7.79 8.59 2.64
C ASP A 257 7.84 7.24 3.35
N LEU A 258 8.26 7.29 4.62
CA LEU A 258 8.39 6.09 5.44
C LEU A 258 7.03 5.42 5.72
N ILE A 259 5.95 6.23 5.75
CA ILE A 259 4.60 5.74 6.04
C ILE A 259 4.12 4.84 4.91
N ASP A 260 4.43 5.23 3.67
CA ASP A 260 3.95 4.53 2.48
C ASP A 260 4.81 3.31 2.08
N MET A 261 5.96 3.08 2.71
CA MET A 261 6.85 1.98 2.31
C MET A 261 6.16 0.61 2.22
N GLY A 262 5.27 0.31 3.19
CA GLY A 262 4.50 -0.93 3.15
C GLY A 262 3.46 -0.96 2.04
N LEU A 263 2.79 0.16 1.80
CA LEU A 263 1.80 0.32 0.73
C LEU A 263 2.46 0.12 -0.65
N ARG A 264 3.66 0.65 -0.85
CA ARG A 264 4.40 0.53 -2.12
C ARG A 264 4.68 -0.93 -2.51
N THR A 265 4.79 -1.86 -1.55
CA THR A 265 4.94 -3.30 -1.89
C THR A 265 3.75 -3.84 -2.68
N HIS A 266 2.55 -3.29 -2.47
CA HIS A 266 1.32 -3.65 -3.16
C HIS A 266 1.17 -2.86 -4.47
N GLU A 267 1.33 -1.54 -4.43
CA GLU A 267 1.07 -0.64 -5.57
C GLU A 267 1.92 -0.93 -6.80
N ILE A 268 3.18 -1.36 -6.63
CA ILE A 268 4.04 -1.76 -7.75
C ILE A 268 3.37 -2.83 -8.61
N LEU A 269 2.78 -3.85 -7.98
CA LEU A 269 2.13 -4.94 -8.71
C LEU A 269 0.70 -4.58 -9.15
N GLU A 270 0.03 -3.68 -8.46
CA GLU A 270 -1.25 -3.13 -8.90
C GLU A 270 -1.07 -2.36 -10.20
N ASN A 271 -0.06 -1.49 -10.28
CA ASN A 271 0.33 -0.80 -11.50
C ASN A 271 0.74 -1.79 -12.60
N ALA A 272 1.49 -2.84 -12.27
CA ALA A 272 1.85 -3.87 -13.22
C ALA A 272 0.61 -4.57 -13.82
N LEU A 273 -0.40 -4.86 -13.00
CA LEU A 273 -1.66 -5.43 -13.47
C LEU A 273 -2.43 -4.46 -14.36
N GLN A 274 -2.46 -3.18 -14.01
CA GLN A 274 -3.19 -2.15 -14.72
C GLN A 274 -2.55 -1.76 -16.05
N PHE A 275 -1.24 -1.65 -16.14
CA PHE A 275 -0.52 -1.12 -17.29
C PHE A 275 0.21 -2.21 -18.08
N GLN A 276 1.13 -2.95 -17.46
CA GLN A 276 1.97 -3.93 -18.15
C GLN A 276 1.18 -5.16 -18.62
N LEU A 277 0.42 -5.78 -17.72
CA LEU A 277 -0.35 -6.99 -18.04
C LEU A 277 -1.59 -6.73 -18.89
N SER A 278 -2.07 -5.50 -18.94
CA SER A 278 -3.08 -5.06 -19.91
C SER A 278 -2.48 -4.75 -21.30
N GLY A 279 -1.16 -4.47 -21.36
CA GLY A 279 -0.46 -4.03 -22.55
C GLY A 279 -0.71 -2.56 -22.89
N HIS A 280 -1.20 -1.77 -21.93
CA HIS A 280 -1.54 -0.36 -22.14
C HIS A 280 -0.29 0.50 -22.36
N ASP A 281 0.84 0.11 -21.81
CA ASP A 281 2.14 0.77 -21.89
C ASP A 281 3.10 0.14 -22.91
N ASP A 282 2.63 -0.78 -23.77
CA ASP A 282 3.45 -1.38 -24.85
C ASP A 282 3.39 -0.52 -26.13
N TYR A 283 4.46 0.21 -26.39
CA TYR A 283 4.60 1.02 -27.57
C TYR A 283 5.40 0.35 -28.70
N GLY A 284 5.48 -0.99 -28.68
CA GLY A 284 5.96 -1.80 -29.79
C GLY A 284 7.07 -2.79 -29.44
N SER A 285 7.66 -2.74 -28.28
CA SER A 285 8.71 -3.68 -27.86
C SER A 285 8.20 -5.10 -27.60
N GLY A 286 6.93 -5.21 -27.20
CA GLY A 286 6.33 -6.48 -26.74
C GLY A 286 6.99 -7.01 -25.47
N SER A 287 7.61 -6.15 -24.65
CA SER A 287 8.41 -6.56 -23.48
C SER A 287 7.76 -6.30 -22.12
N THR A 288 6.47 -5.97 -22.07
CA THR A 288 5.77 -5.65 -20.82
C THR A 288 5.80 -6.78 -19.79
N LEU A 289 5.90 -8.05 -20.22
CA LEU A 289 6.14 -9.16 -19.30
C LEU A 289 7.53 -9.09 -18.63
N ALA A 290 8.55 -8.61 -19.33
CA ALA A 290 9.86 -8.37 -18.72
C ALA A 290 9.78 -7.23 -17.70
N THR A 291 9.03 -6.17 -18.01
CA THR A 291 8.76 -5.04 -17.11
C THR A 291 8.06 -5.54 -15.84
N THR A 292 7.01 -6.36 -15.96
CA THR A 292 6.36 -6.99 -14.80
C THR A 292 7.35 -7.81 -13.96
N GLY A 293 8.27 -8.53 -14.62
CA GLY A 293 9.35 -9.25 -13.93
C GLY A 293 10.26 -8.32 -13.11
N ALA A 294 10.61 -7.15 -13.66
CA ALA A 294 11.41 -6.14 -12.95
C ALA A 294 10.64 -5.54 -11.77
N ASN A 295 9.34 -5.32 -11.91
CA ASN A 295 8.46 -4.86 -10.84
C ASN A 295 8.40 -5.88 -9.69
N ILE A 296 8.35 -7.19 -9.99
CA ILE A 296 8.46 -8.26 -8.98
C ILE A 296 9.82 -8.19 -8.25
N ASP A 297 10.92 -7.98 -8.99
CA ASP A 297 12.25 -7.86 -8.40
C ASP A 297 12.32 -6.65 -7.43
N GLY A 298 11.76 -5.49 -7.81
CA GLY A 298 11.67 -4.29 -6.96
C GLY A 298 10.83 -4.51 -5.71
N THR A 299 9.67 -5.16 -5.85
CA THR A 299 8.81 -5.56 -4.73
C THR A 299 9.57 -6.47 -3.74
N ARG A 300 10.33 -7.45 -4.25
CA ARG A 300 11.13 -8.36 -3.40
C ARG A 300 12.22 -7.65 -2.65
N GLU A 301 12.88 -6.67 -3.25
CA GLU A 301 13.90 -5.88 -2.57
C GLU A 301 13.30 -5.10 -1.40
N LEU A 302 12.17 -4.42 -1.63
CA LEU A 302 11.50 -3.70 -0.56
C LEU A 302 11.00 -4.65 0.56
N LEU A 303 10.47 -5.82 0.21
CA LEU A 303 10.11 -6.85 1.18
C LEU A 303 11.32 -7.36 1.97
N THR A 304 12.47 -7.50 1.33
CA THR A 304 13.73 -7.90 1.98
C THR A 304 14.16 -6.85 3.01
N ILE A 305 14.09 -5.57 2.66
CA ILE A 305 14.40 -4.46 3.56
C ILE A 305 13.42 -4.39 4.74
N LEU A 306 12.13 -4.60 4.49
CA LEU A 306 11.08 -4.59 5.51
C LEU A 306 11.01 -5.90 6.32
N HIS A 307 11.68 -6.98 5.88
CA HIS A 307 11.57 -8.31 6.49
C HIS A 307 11.79 -8.33 8.01
N PRO A 308 12.75 -7.61 8.61
CA PRO A 308 12.92 -7.59 10.06
C PRO A 308 11.70 -7.06 10.82
N LEU A 309 10.93 -6.15 10.22
CA LEU A 309 9.68 -5.63 10.79
C LEU A 309 8.52 -6.60 10.55
N LEU A 310 8.47 -7.23 9.38
CA LEU A 310 7.35 -8.07 8.96
C LEU A 310 7.40 -9.47 9.57
N ALA A 311 8.56 -10.09 9.70
CA ALA A 311 8.70 -11.47 10.15
C ALA A 311 8.02 -11.78 11.51
N PRO A 312 8.13 -10.93 12.54
CA PRO A 312 7.42 -11.15 13.81
C PRO A 312 5.94 -10.75 13.77
N ARG A 313 5.45 -10.09 12.72
CA ARG A 313 4.13 -9.47 12.65
C ARG A 313 3.21 -10.10 11.62
N TYR A 314 3.75 -10.67 10.55
CA TYR A 314 2.97 -11.18 9.43
C TYR A 314 3.26 -12.65 9.11
N ALA A 315 2.41 -13.53 9.57
CA ALA A 315 2.52 -14.97 9.29
C ALA A 315 2.24 -15.32 7.81
N GLY A 316 1.76 -14.38 7.02
CA GLY A 316 1.46 -14.55 5.59
C GLY A 316 2.66 -14.38 4.65
N LEU A 317 3.84 -13.98 5.13
CA LEU A 317 5.04 -13.79 4.28
C LEU A 317 5.37 -14.98 3.38
N PRO A 318 5.31 -16.26 3.83
CA PRO A 318 5.55 -17.38 2.95
C PRO A 318 4.54 -17.52 1.79
N ALA A 319 3.31 -17.02 1.97
CA ALA A 319 2.32 -16.97 0.90
C ALA A 319 2.66 -15.88 -0.11
N VAL A 320 3.13 -14.71 0.36
CA VAL A 320 3.65 -13.63 -0.52
C VAL A 320 4.75 -14.17 -1.41
N ASP A 321 5.79 -14.78 -0.83
CA ASP A 321 6.91 -15.35 -1.59
C ASP A 321 6.43 -16.38 -2.61
N SER A 322 5.54 -17.29 -2.20
CA SER A 322 5.01 -18.34 -3.07
C SER A 322 4.24 -17.77 -4.28
N TRP A 323 3.46 -16.72 -4.10
CA TRP A 323 2.71 -16.10 -5.20
C TRP A 323 3.60 -15.26 -6.11
N LEU A 324 4.59 -14.57 -5.57
CA LEU A 324 5.61 -13.88 -6.37
C LEU A 324 6.43 -14.87 -7.20
N ASP A 325 6.85 -16.00 -6.63
CA ASP A 325 7.54 -17.07 -7.36
C ASP A 325 6.66 -17.68 -8.45
N ARG A 326 5.39 -17.87 -8.15
CA ARG A 326 4.43 -18.38 -9.14
C ARG A 326 4.26 -17.42 -10.31
N LEU A 327 4.08 -16.14 -10.04
CA LEU A 327 3.95 -15.11 -11.06
C LEU A 327 5.22 -15.02 -11.91
N GLN A 328 6.39 -14.93 -11.27
CA GLN A 328 7.69 -14.90 -11.95
C GLN A 328 7.89 -16.13 -12.85
N SER A 329 7.52 -17.31 -12.37
CA SER A 329 7.61 -18.57 -13.14
C SER A 329 6.68 -18.57 -14.36
N LEU A 330 5.46 -18.05 -14.24
CA LEU A 330 4.52 -17.97 -15.35
C LEU A 330 5.04 -17.00 -16.42
N ILE A 331 5.47 -15.81 -16.02
CA ILE A 331 6.08 -14.82 -16.90
C ILE A 331 7.31 -15.40 -17.59
N GLY A 332 8.21 -16.04 -16.84
CA GLY A 332 9.45 -16.60 -17.38
C GLY A 332 9.27 -17.63 -18.49
N LYS A 333 8.13 -18.33 -18.53
CA LYS A 333 7.79 -19.29 -19.61
C LYS A 333 7.53 -18.60 -20.95
N GLU A 334 7.18 -17.33 -20.92
CA GLU A 334 6.88 -16.53 -22.11
C GLU A 334 8.14 -15.89 -22.72
N ARG A 335 9.32 -16.13 -22.12
CA ARG A 335 10.59 -15.73 -22.69
C ARG A 335 11.03 -16.72 -23.77
N ARG A 336 11.27 -16.21 -24.99
CA ARG A 336 11.71 -17.01 -26.13
C ARG A 336 13.20 -17.36 -26.06
N PRO A 337 13.65 -18.42 -26.75
CA PRO A 337 15.06 -18.83 -26.74
C PRO A 337 16.03 -17.75 -27.29
N ASN A 338 15.55 -16.85 -28.14
CA ASN A 338 16.32 -15.74 -28.67
C ASN A 338 16.39 -14.52 -27.72
N GLY A 339 15.86 -14.67 -26.49
CA GLY A 339 15.86 -13.61 -25.48
C GLY A 339 14.72 -12.60 -25.57
N THR A 340 13.89 -12.65 -26.62
CA THR A 340 12.69 -11.81 -26.72
C THR A 340 11.54 -12.38 -25.91
N TRP A 341 10.48 -11.58 -25.73
CA TRP A 341 9.30 -11.98 -25.00
C TRP A 341 8.11 -12.23 -25.92
N VAL A 342 7.14 -13.00 -25.46
CA VAL A 342 5.82 -13.07 -26.09
C VAL A 342 5.06 -11.81 -25.66
N PRO A 343 4.60 -10.96 -26.61
CA PRO A 343 3.78 -9.80 -26.26
C PRO A 343 2.50 -10.22 -25.54
N VAL A 344 2.03 -9.45 -24.58
CA VAL A 344 0.78 -9.74 -23.86
C VAL A 344 -0.40 -9.94 -24.81
N SER A 345 -0.46 -9.17 -25.91
CA SER A 345 -1.48 -9.30 -26.95
C SER A 345 -1.48 -10.66 -27.68
N ALA A 346 -0.35 -11.37 -27.68
CA ALA A 346 -0.19 -12.68 -28.31
C ALA A 346 -0.36 -13.86 -27.35
N LEU A 347 -0.57 -13.62 -26.06
CA LEU A 347 -0.86 -14.67 -25.09
C LEU A 347 -2.25 -15.28 -25.37
N SER A 348 -2.35 -16.60 -25.17
CA SER A 348 -3.65 -17.26 -25.14
C SER A 348 -4.47 -16.79 -23.93
N THR A 349 -5.79 -16.91 -24.01
CA THR A 349 -6.70 -16.59 -22.90
C THR A 349 -6.29 -17.32 -21.61
N SER A 350 -5.91 -18.59 -21.71
CA SER A 350 -5.47 -19.39 -20.54
C SER A 350 -4.18 -18.87 -19.91
N GLN A 351 -3.18 -18.47 -20.72
CA GLN A 351 -1.92 -17.89 -20.22
C GLN A 351 -2.18 -16.58 -19.52
N ARG A 352 -2.97 -15.67 -20.15
CA ARG A 352 -3.36 -14.40 -19.56
C ARG A 352 -4.07 -14.59 -18.23
N GLN A 353 -5.10 -15.45 -18.17
CA GLN A 353 -5.84 -15.75 -16.94
C GLN A 353 -4.95 -16.30 -15.83
N GLN A 354 -3.96 -17.15 -16.16
CA GLN A 354 -3.04 -17.67 -15.16
C GLN A 354 -2.11 -16.60 -14.60
N ILE A 355 -1.59 -15.70 -15.43
CA ILE A 355 -0.72 -14.59 -15.03
C ILE A 355 -1.51 -13.60 -14.19
N ASP A 356 -2.68 -13.16 -14.66
CA ASP A 356 -3.54 -12.19 -13.96
C ASP A 356 -3.99 -12.74 -12.60
N ALA A 357 -4.38 -14.02 -12.55
CA ALA A 357 -4.77 -14.66 -11.29
C ALA A 357 -3.60 -14.75 -10.31
N ALA A 358 -2.38 -15.08 -10.78
CA ALA A 358 -1.20 -15.14 -9.91
C ALA A 358 -0.83 -13.74 -9.38
N CYS A 359 -0.93 -12.68 -10.22
CA CYS A 359 -0.71 -11.31 -9.82
C CYS A 359 -1.76 -10.88 -8.77
N SER A 360 -3.05 -11.14 -9.01
CA SER A 360 -4.12 -10.82 -8.08
C SER A 360 -3.94 -11.52 -6.73
N GLN A 361 -3.52 -12.78 -6.71
CA GLN A 361 -3.24 -13.50 -5.46
C GLN A 361 -2.01 -12.96 -4.73
N ALA A 362 -0.98 -12.50 -5.46
CA ALA A 362 0.15 -11.81 -4.85
C ALA A 362 -0.30 -10.48 -4.21
N LEU A 363 -1.16 -9.71 -4.89
CA LEU A 363 -1.75 -8.48 -4.37
C LEU A 363 -2.54 -8.72 -3.08
N GLU A 364 -3.43 -9.72 -3.05
CA GLU A 364 -4.18 -10.10 -1.84
C GLU A 364 -3.25 -10.47 -0.67
N ALA A 365 -2.14 -11.16 -0.96
CA ALA A 365 -1.17 -11.53 0.06
C ALA A 365 -0.31 -10.32 0.52
N LEU A 366 -0.08 -9.32 -0.32
CA LEU A 366 0.67 -8.10 0.00
C LEU A 366 -0.18 -7.07 0.77
N ALA A 367 -1.49 -7.04 0.54
CA ALA A 367 -2.38 -6.00 1.08
C ALA A 367 -2.28 -5.79 2.61
N PRO A 368 -2.13 -6.83 3.47
CA PRO A 368 -1.98 -6.62 4.92
C PRO A 368 -0.71 -5.87 5.33
N ILE A 369 0.33 -5.82 4.46
CA ILE A 369 1.63 -5.23 4.79
C ILE A 369 1.49 -3.74 5.05
N ALA A 370 0.70 -3.02 4.26
CA ALA A 370 0.44 -1.60 4.45
C ALA A 370 -0.05 -1.31 5.88
N ALA A 371 -1.11 -1.99 6.33
CA ALA A 371 -1.67 -1.82 7.66
C ALA A 371 -0.71 -2.26 8.78
N ILE A 372 0.12 -3.30 8.55
CA ILE A 372 1.08 -3.78 9.54
C ILE A 372 2.23 -2.79 9.74
N THR A 373 2.68 -2.13 8.68
CA THR A 373 3.80 -1.19 8.72
C THR A 373 3.38 0.25 8.95
N GLU A 374 2.08 0.54 8.96
CA GLU A 374 1.57 1.86 9.31
C GLU A 374 2.02 2.24 10.73
N PRO A 375 2.71 3.39 10.89
CA PRO A 375 3.28 3.75 12.18
C PRO A 375 2.20 4.07 13.21
N ARG A 376 2.26 3.42 14.35
CA ARG A 376 1.36 3.68 15.48
C ARG A 376 2.04 4.57 16.52
N ARG A 377 1.27 5.46 17.12
CA ARG A 377 1.64 6.16 18.36
C ARG A 377 1.62 5.12 19.48
N THR A 378 2.63 5.11 20.35
CA THR A 378 2.75 4.14 21.45
C THR A 378 2.97 4.82 22.77
#